data_72bae304e4760c1f7d8b5638448455fa
#
_entry.id   72bae304e4760c1f7d8b5638448455fa
#
_cell.length_a   1.000
_cell.length_b   1.000
_cell.length_c   1.000
_cell.angle_alpha   90.00
_cell.angle_beta   90.00
_cell.angle_gamma   90.00
#
_symmetry.space_group_name_H-M   'P 1'
#
loop_
_entity.id
_entity.type
_entity.pdbx_description
1 polymer ?
#
loop_
_entity_poly.entity_id
_entity_poly.type
_entity_poly.pdbx_seq_one_letter_code
_entity_poly.pdbx_strand_id
1 'polypeptide(L)'
;MSSQVTAILVVHDGATWLPKVVAAVASQTRTPNRTIAVDTGSKDDSLKLLSGARIKSISIDRGEGFGSAVAEAVATLPPCESDDEWLWLLHDDSAPDLSALEKLLEVVSDRPNIAMVGPKILGWHDRTHLLEVGISIARNGARWTGLE
;
A
#
# COMPACT_ATOMS: atom_id res chain seq x y z
N MET A 1 -9.31 -18.45 -11.30
CA MET A 1 -9.85 -17.79 -10.06
C MET A 1 -9.25 -16.40 -10.03
N SER A 2 -9.93 -15.38 -9.52
CA SER A 2 -9.35 -14.04 -9.42
C SER A 2 -8.52 -13.93 -8.15
N SER A 3 -7.31 -13.36 -8.25
CA SER A 3 -6.41 -13.12 -7.10
C SER A 3 -7.12 -12.44 -5.93
N GLN A 4 -6.87 -12.90 -4.72
CA GLN A 4 -7.36 -12.24 -3.51
C GLN A 4 -6.38 -11.16 -3.09
N VAL A 5 -6.86 -9.94 -2.91
CA VAL A 5 -6.02 -8.79 -2.57
C VAL A 5 -6.49 -8.12 -1.29
N THR A 6 -5.61 -8.01 -0.30
CA THR A 6 -5.82 -7.17 0.87
C THR A 6 -4.95 -5.91 0.75
N ALA A 7 -5.58 -4.74 0.63
CA ALA A 7 -4.89 -3.47 0.73
C ALA A 7 -4.61 -3.14 2.20
N ILE A 8 -3.36 -2.84 2.52
CA ILE A 8 -2.92 -2.38 3.85
C ILE A 8 -2.45 -0.94 3.70
N LEU A 9 -3.17 -0.02 4.30
CA LEU A 9 -2.90 1.42 4.27
C LEU A 9 -2.31 1.85 5.60
N VAL A 10 -1.03 2.16 5.62
CA VAL A 10 -0.35 2.69 6.82
C VAL A 10 -0.52 4.20 6.88
N VAL A 11 -0.97 4.70 8.03
CA VAL A 11 -1.35 6.10 8.23
C VAL A 11 -0.59 6.70 9.41
N HIS A 12 -0.04 7.92 9.20
CA HIS A 12 0.63 8.70 10.23
C HIS A 12 0.49 10.20 9.98
N ASP A 13 -0.39 10.87 10.73
CA ASP A 13 -0.67 12.32 10.56
C ASP A 13 -0.97 12.69 9.08
N GLY A 14 -1.73 11.82 8.39
CA GLY A 14 -1.95 11.86 6.94
C GLY A 14 -3.21 12.60 6.50
N ALA A 15 -3.90 13.35 7.39
CA ALA A 15 -5.21 13.93 7.09
C ALA A 15 -5.25 14.80 5.82
N THR A 16 -4.13 15.41 5.43
CA THR A 16 -4.01 16.23 4.21
C THR A 16 -4.15 15.40 2.93
N TRP A 17 -3.59 14.19 2.91
CA TRP A 17 -3.46 13.36 1.71
C TRP A 17 -4.47 12.22 1.65
N LEU A 18 -4.85 11.72 2.83
CA LEU A 18 -5.69 10.55 3.04
C LEU A 18 -7.01 10.56 2.26
N PRO A 19 -7.76 11.67 2.14
CA PRO A 19 -9.00 11.68 1.36
C PRO A 19 -8.79 11.30 -0.11
N LYS A 20 -7.69 11.77 -0.72
CA LYS A 20 -7.34 11.44 -2.10
C LYS A 20 -6.88 10.00 -2.24
N VAL A 21 -6.09 9.50 -1.28
CA VAL A 21 -5.62 8.10 -1.28
C VAL A 21 -6.79 7.14 -1.14
N VAL A 22 -7.68 7.37 -0.18
CA VAL A 22 -8.88 6.55 0.04
C VAL A 22 -9.78 6.53 -1.20
N ALA A 23 -10.02 7.71 -1.81
CA ALA A 23 -10.79 7.79 -3.05
C ALA A 23 -10.12 7.03 -4.21
N ALA A 24 -8.79 7.12 -4.33
CA ALA A 24 -8.03 6.41 -5.36
C ALA A 24 -8.08 4.89 -5.20
N VAL A 25 -8.03 4.38 -3.97
CA VAL A 25 -8.18 2.94 -3.67
C VAL A 25 -9.61 2.46 -3.97
N ALA A 26 -10.60 3.24 -3.60
CA ALA A 26 -12.01 2.89 -3.82
C ALA A 26 -12.42 2.91 -5.30
N SER A 27 -11.76 3.74 -6.12
CA SER A 27 -12.07 3.90 -7.55
C SER A 27 -11.28 3.00 -8.49
N GLN A 28 -10.43 2.11 -7.97
CA GLN A 28 -9.63 1.20 -8.80
C GLN A 28 -10.50 0.39 -9.79
N THR A 29 -10.03 0.20 -11.03
CA THR A 29 -10.67 -0.70 -12.01
C THR A 29 -10.75 -2.14 -11.49
N ARG A 30 -9.75 -2.57 -10.74
CA ARG A 30 -9.74 -3.78 -9.93
C ARG A 30 -9.66 -3.37 -8.46
N THR A 31 -10.78 -3.36 -7.76
CA THR A 31 -10.82 -3.05 -6.33
C THR A 31 -10.19 -4.18 -5.50
N PRO A 32 -9.48 -3.87 -4.39
CA PRO A 32 -9.04 -4.90 -3.46
C PRO A 32 -10.25 -5.61 -2.82
N ASN A 33 -10.09 -6.87 -2.45
CA ASN A 33 -11.14 -7.65 -1.79
C ASN A 33 -11.37 -7.14 -0.36
N ARG A 34 -10.35 -6.55 0.25
CA ARG A 34 -10.34 -6.03 1.60
C ARG A 34 -9.39 -4.83 1.70
N THR A 35 -9.77 -3.86 2.52
CA THR A 35 -8.89 -2.73 2.88
C THR A 35 -8.83 -2.62 4.40
N ILE A 36 -7.61 -2.57 4.94
CA ILE A 36 -7.32 -2.37 6.36
C ILE A 36 -6.38 -1.18 6.47
N ALA A 37 -6.71 -0.23 7.33
CA ALA A 37 -5.79 0.84 7.68
C ALA A 37 -5.10 0.54 9.01
N VAL A 38 -3.83 0.92 9.13
CA VAL A 38 -3.11 0.89 10.40
C VAL A 38 -2.64 2.31 10.72
N ASP A 39 -3.20 2.86 11.77
CA ASP A 39 -2.84 4.18 12.29
C ASP A 39 -1.70 4.03 13.29
N THR A 40 -0.60 4.72 13.05
CA THR A 40 0.60 4.69 13.91
C THR A 40 0.62 5.86 14.89
N GLY A 41 -0.51 6.11 15.54
CA GLY A 41 -0.66 7.14 16.57
C GLY A 41 -0.78 8.56 16.00
N SER A 42 -1.61 8.74 14.98
CA SER A 42 -1.94 10.06 14.42
C SER A 42 -2.55 10.99 15.47
N LYS A 43 -2.23 12.27 15.37
CA LYS A 43 -2.76 13.34 16.24
C LYS A 43 -3.69 14.30 15.50
N ASP A 44 -3.80 14.14 14.19
CA ASP A 44 -4.68 14.89 13.29
C ASP A 44 -6.03 14.19 13.08
N ASP A 45 -6.80 14.62 12.08
CA ASP A 45 -8.12 14.06 11.77
C ASP A 45 -8.07 12.71 10.99
N SER A 46 -6.89 12.06 10.87
CA SER A 46 -6.74 10.82 10.08
C SER A 46 -7.71 9.72 10.49
N LEU A 47 -7.81 9.40 11.79
CA LEU A 47 -8.74 8.37 12.29
C LEU A 47 -10.21 8.70 11.99
N LYS A 48 -10.58 9.98 12.07
CA LYS A 48 -11.93 10.43 11.74
C LYS A 48 -12.25 10.24 10.26
N LEU A 49 -11.28 10.54 9.38
CA LEU A 49 -11.41 10.34 7.94
C LEU A 49 -11.55 8.85 7.59
N LEU A 50 -10.75 7.97 8.20
CA LEU A 50 -10.86 6.51 8.01
C LEU A 50 -12.23 5.99 8.44
N SER A 51 -12.73 6.43 9.60
CA SER A 51 -14.06 6.07 10.10
C SER A 51 -15.16 6.55 9.16
N GLY A 52 -15.07 7.78 8.67
CA GLY A 52 -16.01 8.34 7.68
C GLY A 52 -16.02 7.55 6.37
N ALA A 53 -14.89 7.02 5.94
CA ALA A 53 -14.75 6.16 4.77
C ALA A 53 -15.15 4.69 5.03
N ARG A 54 -15.52 4.33 6.26
CA ARG A 54 -15.87 2.98 6.69
C ARG A 54 -14.74 1.96 6.48
N ILE A 55 -13.48 2.40 6.56
CA ILE A 55 -12.32 1.53 6.49
C ILE A 55 -12.04 1.00 7.90
N LYS A 56 -11.90 -0.33 8.02
CA LYS A 56 -11.46 -0.95 9.27
C LYS A 56 -10.07 -0.43 9.61
N SER A 57 -9.90 0.16 10.79
CA SER A 57 -8.62 0.65 11.26
C SER A 57 -8.14 -0.05 12.52
N ILE A 58 -6.84 -0.23 12.61
CA ILE A 58 -6.09 -0.73 13.78
C ILE A 58 -5.21 0.43 14.22
N SER A 59 -5.14 0.70 15.51
CA SER A 59 -4.24 1.72 16.05
C SER A 59 -3.10 1.04 16.79
N ILE A 60 -1.88 1.49 16.52
CA ILE A 60 -0.65 1.08 17.20
C ILE A 60 0.08 2.29 17.76
N ASP A 61 1.09 2.05 18.59
CA ASP A 61 1.80 3.12 19.26
C ASP A 61 2.60 4.00 18.27
N ARG A 62 2.67 5.29 18.60
CA ARG A 62 3.50 6.24 17.85
C ARG A 62 4.96 5.88 17.96
N GLY A 63 5.64 5.82 16.83
CA GLY A 63 7.05 5.43 16.74
C GLY A 63 7.26 4.03 16.18
N GLU A 64 6.19 3.24 16.04
CA GLU A 64 6.21 2.01 15.27
C GLU A 64 6.36 2.33 13.77
N GLY A 65 7.27 1.60 13.13
CA GLY A 65 7.56 1.81 11.71
C GLY A 65 6.54 1.15 10.79
N PHE A 66 6.66 1.45 9.49
CA PHE A 66 5.80 0.87 8.43
C PHE A 66 5.74 -0.66 8.49
N GLY A 67 6.87 -1.32 8.70
CA GLY A 67 6.93 -2.79 8.78
C GLY A 67 6.13 -3.36 9.96
N SER A 68 6.22 -2.74 11.16
CA SER A 68 5.42 -3.13 12.33
C SER A 68 3.93 -2.94 12.06
N ALA A 69 3.54 -1.82 11.46
CA ALA A 69 2.15 -1.57 11.08
C ALA A 69 1.61 -2.64 10.12
N VAL A 70 2.38 -3.01 9.10
CA VAL A 70 2.01 -4.10 8.18
C VAL A 70 1.88 -5.43 8.91
N ALA A 71 2.82 -5.76 9.81
CA ALA A 71 2.77 -7.01 10.58
C ALA A 71 1.51 -7.09 11.45
N GLU A 72 1.11 -6.01 12.11
CA GLU A 72 -0.13 -5.95 12.89
C GLU A 72 -1.38 -6.16 12.01
N ALA A 73 -1.42 -5.55 10.83
CA ALA A 73 -2.54 -5.80 9.90
C ALA A 73 -2.58 -7.28 9.48
N VAL A 74 -1.44 -7.86 9.10
CA VAL A 74 -1.34 -9.27 8.68
C VAL A 74 -1.77 -10.21 9.78
N ALA A 75 -1.42 -9.94 11.05
CA ALA A 75 -1.83 -10.75 12.20
C ALA A 75 -3.35 -10.84 12.39
N THR A 76 -4.13 -9.90 11.81
CA THR A 76 -5.60 -9.93 11.85
C THR A 76 -6.24 -10.68 10.69
N LEU A 77 -5.44 -11.11 9.70
CA LEU A 77 -5.96 -11.83 8.53
C LEU A 77 -6.18 -13.32 8.87
N PRO A 78 -7.11 -13.97 8.18
CA PRO A 78 -7.19 -15.43 8.24
C PRO A 78 -5.90 -16.04 7.66
N PRO A 79 -5.61 -17.31 7.97
CA PRO A 79 -4.54 -18.04 7.32
C PRO A 79 -4.66 -17.98 5.79
N CYS A 80 -3.51 -17.85 5.12
CA CYS A 80 -3.44 -17.88 3.66
C CYS A 80 -3.91 -19.26 3.16
N GLU A 81 -4.86 -19.27 2.23
CA GLU A 81 -5.46 -20.51 1.70
C GLU A 81 -4.97 -20.83 0.28
N SER A 82 -4.25 -19.90 -0.35
CA SER A 82 -3.84 -20.01 -1.74
C SER A 82 -2.61 -19.18 -2.04
N ASP A 83 -1.75 -19.64 -2.95
CA ASP A 83 -0.59 -18.88 -3.45
C ASP A 83 -0.99 -17.66 -4.30
N ASP A 84 -2.27 -17.44 -4.56
CA ASP A 84 -2.81 -16.29 -5.29
C ASP A 84 -3.45 -15.24 -4.35
N GLU A 85 -2.90 -15.14 -3.15
CA GLU A 85 -3.24 -14.08 -2.18
C GLU A 85 -2.14 -13.03 -2.13
N TRP A 86 -2.52 -11.76 -2.29
CA TRP A 86 -1.61 -10.64 -2.39
C TRP A 86 -1.88 -9.58 -1.32
N LEU A 87 -0.82 -9.01 -0.79
CA LEU A 87 -0.87 -7.81 0.04
C LEU A 87 -0.50 -6.60 -0.82
N TRP A 88 -1.41 -5.62 -0.87
CA TRP A 88 -1.14 -4.34 -1.52
C TRP A 88 -0.81 -3.29 -0.47
N LEU A 89 0.49 -2.97 -0.35
CA LEU A 89 0.99 -2.05 0.67
C LEU A 89 0.90 -0.62 0.17
N LEU A 90 0.30 0.26 0.96
CA LEU A 90 0.03 1.65 0.62
C LEU A 90 0.45 2.58 1.76
N HIS A 91 0.89 3.77 1.40
CA HIS A 91 1.17 4.87 2.30
C HIS A 91 0.06 5.93 2.20
N ASP A 92 -0.20 6.69 3.27
CA ASP A 92 -1.25 7.71 3.35
C ASP A 92 -1.03 8.94 2.46
N ASP A 93 0.16 9.09 1.91
CA ASP A 93 0.57 10.14 0.96
C ASP A 93 0.78 9.62 -0.47
N SER A 94 0.39 8.39 -0.78
CA SER A 94 0.58 7.81 -2.11
C SER A 94 -0.74 7.34 -2.73
N ALA A 95 -1.26 8.12 -3.69
CA ALA A 95 -2.50 7.82 -4.38
C ALA A 95 -2.22 6.99 -5.65
N PRO A 96 -2.72 5.73 -5.72
CA PRO A 96 -2.56 4.90 -6.91
C PRO A 96 -3.36 5.45 -8.10
N ASP A 97 -2.85 5.24 -9.31
CA ASP A 97 -3.63 5.48 -10.54
C ASP A 97 -4.82 4.51 -10.64
N LEU A 98 -5.83 4.91 -11.41
CA LEU A 98 -7.10 4.19 -11.57
C LEU A 98 -6.93 2.70 -11.88
N SER A 99 -5.94 2.32 -12.67
CA SER A 99 -5.67 0.93 -13.06
C SER A 99 -4.42 0.32 -12.39
N ALA A 100 -3.93 0.93 -11.31
CA ALA A 100 -2.65 0.51 -10.72
C ALA A 100 -2.69 -0.94 -10.23
N LEU A 101 -3.69 -1.32 -9.44
CA LEU A 101 -3.80 -2.68 -8.92
C LEU A 101 -3.99 -3.72 -10.04
N GLU A 102 -4.85 -3.41 -11.02
CA GLU A 102 -5.07 -4.29 -12.18
C GLU A 102 -3.77 -4.57 -12.90
N LYS A 103 -2.99 -3.53 -13.22
CA LYS A 103 -1.71 -3.67 -13.92
C LYS A 103 -0.64 -4.40 -13.11
N LEU A 104 -0.60 -4.23 -11.79
CA LEU A 104 0.30 -5.01 -10.93
C LEU A 104 -0.06 -6.51 -10.97
N LEU A 105 -1.35 -6.84 -10.91
CA LEU A 105 -1.82 -8.22 -10.99
C LEU A 105 -1.57 -8.83 -12.39
N GLU A 106 -1.73 -8.08 -13.47
CA GLU A 106 -1.38 -8.52 -14.83
C GLU A 106 0.09 -8.94 -14.94
N VAL A 107 1.00 -8.18 -14.32
CA VAL A 107 2.44 -8.51 -14.34
C VAL A 107 2.75 -9.84 -13.67
N VAL A 108 2.01 -10.21 -12.63
CA VAL A 108 2.29 -11.43 -11.84
C VAL A 108 1.49 -12.64 -12.31
N SER A 109 0.39 -12.45 -13.08
CA SER A 109 -0.56 -13.51 -13.45
C SER A 109 0.08 -14.74 -14.11
N ASP A 110 1.07 -14.52 -14.99
CA ASP A 110 1.76 -15.57 -15.74
C ASP A 110 3.18 -15.83 -15.23
N ARG A 111 3.52 -15.35 -14.03
CA ARG A 111 4.87 -15.38 -13.48
C ARG A 111 4.90 -15.89 -12.04
N PRO A 112 4.76 -17.21 -11.84
CA PRO A 112 4.64 -17.78 -10.49
C PRO A 112 5.88 -17.57 -9.59
N ASN A 113 7.01 -17.16 -10.17
CA ASN A 113 8.25 -16.89 -9.42
C ASN A 113 8.34 -15.45 -8.90
N ILE A 114 7.36 -14.58 -9.21
CA ILE A 114 7.34 -13.21 -8.69
C ILE A 114 6.62 -13.21 -7.34
N ALA A 115 7.35 -12.90 -6.29
CA ALA A 115 6.81 -12.71 -4.95
C ALA A 115 6.53 -11.22 -4.61
N MET A 116 7.06 -10.28 -5.40
CA MET A 116 6.92 -8.85 -5.14
C MET A 116 6.94 -8.07 -6.46
N VAL A 117 6.04 -7.10 -6.58
CA VAL A 117 5.96 -6.20 -7.72
C VAL A 117 5.67 -4.78 -7.22
N GLY A 118 6.25 -3.77 -7.84
CA GLY A 118 6.03 -2.38 -7.47
C GLY A 118 5.76 -1.50 -8.69
N PRO A 119 5.02 -0.39 -8.50
CA PRO A 119 4.78 0.59 -9.55
C PRO A 119 5.98 1.53 -9.71
N LYS A 120 5.98 2.33 -10.76
CA LYS A 120 6.73 3.58 -10.78
C LYS A 120 6.04 4.62 -9.88
N ILE A 121 6.82 5.44 -9.20
CA ILE A 121 6.34 6.52 -8.33
C ILE A 121 6.59 7.85 -9.03
N LEU A 122 5.54 8.66 -9.15
CA LEU A 122 5.58 9.99 -9.77
C LEU A 122 5.37 11.07 -8.72
N GLY A 123 5.82 12.29 -9.03
CA GLY A 123 5.60 13.44 -8.15
C GLY A 123 4.11 13.72 -7.92
N TRP A 124 3.76 14.09 -6.69
CA TRP A 124 2.38 14.36 -6.32
C TRP A 124 1.75 15.55 -7.07
N HIS A 125 2.54 16.63 -7.24
CA HIS A 125 2.10 17.84 -7.93
C HIS A 125 2.48 17.85 -9.40
N ASP A 126 3.60 17.23 -9.75
CA ASP A 126 4.08 17.08 -11.12
C ASP A 126 4.22 15.60 -11.47
N ARG A 127 3.22 15.08 -12.15
CA ARG A 127 3.18 13.68 -12.58
C ARG A 127 4.12 13.34 -13.74
N THR A 128 4.81 14.34 -14.32
CA THR A 128 5.88 14.10 -15.29
C THR A 128 7.21 13.83 -14.60
N HIS A 129 7.34 14.18 -13.34
CA HIS A 129 8.53 13.94 -12.53
C HIS A 129 8.53 12.50 -11.97
N LEU A 130 9.46 11.68 -12.46
CA LEU A 130 9.69 10.33 -11.95
C LEU A 130 10.48 10.41 -10.64
N LEU A 131 9.90 9.94 -9.54
CA LEU A 131 10.57 9.88 -8.24
C LEU A 131 11.31 8.56 -8.06
N GLU A 132 10.68 7.45 -8.46
CA GLU A 132 11.24 6.12 -8.23
C GLU A 132 10.66 5.10 -9.22
N VAL A 133 11.50 4.15 -9.64
CA VAL A 133 11.11 2.94 -10.36
C VAL A 133 11.99 1.78 -9.93
N GLY A 134 11.41 0.85 -9.15
CA GLY A 134 12.13 -0.29 -8.58
C GLY A 134 13.14 0.09 -7.50
N ILE A 135 13.60 -0.90 -6.78
CA ILE A 135 14.64 -0.79 -5.76
C ILE A 135 15.68 -1.89 -6.01
N SER A 136 16.95 -1.52 -6.10
CA SER A 136 18.05 -2.47 -6.08
C SER A 136 18.64 -2.57 -4.68
N ILE A 137 18.93 -3.80 -4.26
CA ILE A 137 19.51 -4.08 -2.95
C ILE A 137 20.90 -4.69 -3.15
N ALA A 138 21.90 -4.09 -2.55
CA ALA A 138 23.25 -4.63 -2.52
C ALA A 138 23.35 -5.86 -1.61
N ARG A 139 24.45 -6.65 -1.74
CA ARG A 139 24.64 -7.89 -0.95
C ARG A 139 24.64 -7.67 0.57
N ASN A 140 24.97 -6.47 1.03
CA ASN A 140 24.95 -6.09 2.46
C ASN A 140 23.59 -5.58 2.93
N GLY A 141 22.55 -5.66 2.09
CA GLY A 141 21.19 -5.18 2.40
C GLY A 141 20.98 -3.68 2.20
N ALA A 142 22.01 -2.92 1.80
CA ALA A 142 21.86 -1.50 1.55
C ALA A 142 21.06 -1.25 0.26
N ARG A 143 20.20 -0.22 0.26
CA ARG A 143 19.54 0.26 -0.95
C ARG A 143 20.58 0.84 -1.91
N TRP A 144 20.51 0.43 -3.16
CA TRP A 144 21.31 1.00 -4.23
C TRP A 144 20.42 1.72 -5.23
N THR A 145 20.64 3.01 -5.39
CA THR A 145 19.81 3.87 -6.25
C THR A 145 20.24 3.89 -7.71
N GLY A 146 21.42 3.33 -8.02
CA GLY A 146 21.94 3.26 -9.39
C GLY A 146 22.30 4.61 -10.03
N LEU A 147 22.30 5.67 -9.24
CA LEU A 147 22.68 7.01 -9.65
C LEU A 147 24.09 7.32 -9.12
N GLU A 148 25.11 6.78 -9.75
CA GLU A 148 26.50 7.21 -9.65
C GLU A 148 27.04 7.52 -11.06
#